data_dfb2b9c3b2e247746c5afeec8a17099c
#
_entry.id   dfb2b9c3b2e247746c5afeec8a17099c
#
_cell.length_a   1.000
_cell.length_b   1.000
_cell.length_c   1.000
_cell.angle_alpha   90.00
_cell.angle_beta   90.00
_cell.angle_gamma   90.00
#
_symmetry.space_group_name_H-M   'P 1'
#
loop_
_entity.id
_entity.type
_entity.pdbx_description
1 polymer ?
#
loop_
_entity_poly.entity_id
_entity_poly.type
_entity_poly.pdbx_seq_one_letter_code
_entity_poly.pdbx_strand_id
1 'polypeptide(L)'
;MTQRWNVLILLFVVRLSMAFQFQSAASMSPALMQQYGVGLGDIGFLISLYLAPGLAFALPGGEIGRRFGDKRVVLFGLVLMIAGGLAMAFAPTWGWQIAGRVVAGIGGVLLNVLMSKMVTDWFAGKEIATAMAIFVNSWPAGIALCLFVLPALAAAQGIISALLLTTAFCAIGLVLLATLYRPPAQTAPAVTAAPSAPTAPTSWPHPSVIRPVIAAGLMWGLFNAAIGMVFGFGITMLVERGWTLAAAGSATSLVLWLVSASVPIGGFLADRTGNPIAIMLAGFALFAIALLTAARTDAVIPAFVALGLVGGLSAGPIMSLPARILTPPLRAVGMGIYFTLFYLFVVSAPIIAGLLSSRAGTAAVAFDFGAFMLALCFPAYWAFNRLAARVTSAA
;
A
#
# COMPACT_ATOMS: atom_id res chain seq x y z
N MET A 1 29.42 -3.59 6.58
CA MET A 1 27.97 -3.82 6.83
C MET A 1 27.76 -5.32 6.99
N THR A 2 26.97 -5.75 7.97
CA THR A 2 26.68 -7.17 8.15
C THR A 2 25.83 -7.68 6.99
N GLN A 3 25.96 -8.95 6.58
CA GLN A 3 25.25 -9.58 5.45
C GLN A 3 23.72 -9.31 5.47
N ARG A 4 23.10 -9.25 6.65
CA ARG A 4 21.64 -8.99 6.81
C ARG A 4 21.20 -7.61 6.28
N TRP A 5 22.03 -6.56 6.45
CA TRP A 5 21.71 -5.22 5.95
C TRP A 5 21.80 -5.15 4.42
N ASN A 6 22.75 -5.85 3.81
CA ASN A 6 22.82 -5.96 2.35
C ASN A 6 21.60 -6.68 1.79
N VAL A 7 21.12 -7.74 2.47
CA VAL A 7 19.87 -8.41 2.10
C VAL A 7 18.67 -7.49 2.27
N LEU A 8 18.62 -6.68 3.33
CA LEU A 8 17.54 -5.70 3.50
C LEU A 8 17.50 -4.67 2.36
N ILE A 9 18.66 -4.12 1.96
CA ILE A 9 18.77 -3.20 0.82
C ILE A 9 18.28 -3.89 -0.47
N LEU A 10 18.71 -5.13 -0.71
CA LEU A 10 18.25 -5.92 -1.86
C LEU A 10 16.73 -6.07 -1.87
N LEU A 11 16.15 -6.51 -0.75
CA LEU A 11 14.71 -6.70 -0.63
C LEU A 11 13.95 -5.37 -0.72
N PHE A 12 14.53 -4.28 -0.21
CA PHE A 12 13.98 -2.93 -0.37
C PHE A 12 13.88 -2.54 -1.85
N VAL A 13 14.96 -2.70 -2.62
CA VAL A 13 14.99 -2.36 -4.06
C VAL A 13 14.01 -3.22 -4.86
N VAL A 14 13.94 -4.53 -4.57
CA VAL A 14 12.99 -5.43 -5.24
C VAL A 14 11.54 -5.02 -4.93
N ARG A 15 11.22 -4.70 -3.68
CA ARG A 15 9.87 -4.26 -3.32
C ARG A 15 9.53 -2.87 -3.88
N LEU A 16 10.53 -2.00 -4.00
CA LEU A 16 10.38 -0.69 -4.62
C LEU A 16 9.95 -0.83 -6.09
N SER A 17 10.48 -1.82 -6.85
CA SER A 17 10.05 -2.08 -8.23
C SER A 17 8.57 -2.51 -8.31
N MET A 18 8.09 -3.26 -7.32
CA MET A 18 6.67 -3.60 -7.21
C MET A 18 5.80 -2.37 -7.01
N ALA A 19 6.17 -1.49 -6.06
CA ALA A 19 5.43 -0.28 -5.79
C ALA A 19 5.45 0.70 -6.97
N PHE A 20 6.57 0.76 -7.68
CA PHE A 20 6.71 1.50 -8.92
C PHE A 20 5.76 0.98 -10.00
N GLN A 21 5.68 -0.34 -10.20
CA GLN A 21 4.75 -0.94 -11.15
C GLN A 21 3.28 -0.78 -10.73
N PHE A 22 2.99 -0.91 -9.44
CA PHE A 22 1.65 -0.64 -8.91
C PHE A 22 1.15 0.75 -9.33
N GLN A 23 2.01 1.77 -9.19
CA GLN A 23 1.64 3.15 -9.47
C GLN A 23 1.59 3.49 -10.97
N SER A 24 2.15 2.68 -11.86
CA SER A 24 2.32 3.01 -13.28
C SER A 24 1.01 3.40 -13.99
N ALA A 25 -0.10 2.71 -13.73
CA ALA A 25 -1.39 3.03 -14.35
C ALA A 25 -1.92 4.40 -13.91
N ALA A 26 -1.89 4.68 -12.60
CA ALA A 26 -2.37 5.95 -12.07
C ALA A 26 -1.49 7.13 -12.52
N SER A 27 -0.17 6.93 -12.62
CA SER A 27 0.77 7.99 -13.04
C SER A 27 0.61 8.43 -14.50
N MET A 28 0.01 7.57 -15.33
CA MET A 28 -0.21 7.83 -16.76
C MET A 28 -1.70 7.88 -17.11
N SER A 29 -2.60 8.02 -16.13
CA SER A 29 -4.05 7.97 -16.33
C SER A 29 -4.55 8.85 -17.48
N PRO A 30 -4.18 10.15 -17.60
CA PRO A 30 -4.65 10.99 -18.69
C PRO A 30 -4.22 10.47 -20.07
N ALA A 31 -2.98 10.00 -20.18
CA ALA A 31 -2.44 9.46 -21.42
C ALA A 31 -3.11 8.12 -21.81
N LEU A 32 -3.39 7.24 -20.82
CA LEU A 32 -4.13 5.99 -21.04
C LEU A 32 -5.57 6.26 -21.47
N MET A 33 -6.25 7.22 -20.82
CA MET A 33 -7.61 7.64 -21.20
C MET A 33 -7.67 8.10 -22.66
N GLN A 34 -6.71 8.93 -23.06
CA GLN A 34 -6.63 9.43 -24.44
C GLN A 34 -6.32 8.30 -25.43
N GLN A 35 -5.37 7.41 -25.12
CA GLN A 35 -4.95 6.34 -26.03
C GLN A 35 -6.03 5.30 -26.26
N TYR A 36 -6.80 4.93 -25.24
CA TYR A 36 -7.79 3.84 -25.29
C TYR A 36 -9.23 4.33 -25.38
N GLY A 37 -9.48 5.64 -25.29
CA GLY A 37 -10.83 6.20 -25.29
C GLY A 37 -11.66 5.80 -24.09
N VAL A 38 -11.04 5.61 -22.91
CA VAL A 38 -11.69 5.14 -21.68
C VAL A 38 -11.90 6.28 -20.70
N GLY A 39 -12.80 6.09 -19.73
CA GLY A 39 -13.15 7.09 -18.73
C GLY A 39 -12.42 6.90 -17.38
N LEU A 40 -12.68 7.84 -16.46
CA LEU A 40 -12.14 7.80 -15.09
C LEU A 40 -12.57 6.55 -14.32
N GLY A 41 -13.77 6.02 -14.58
CA GLY A 41 -14.26 4.76 -14.02
C GLY A 41 -13.38 3.59 -14.39
N ASP A 42 -12.99 3.49 -15.67
CA ASP A 42 -12.11 2.43 -16.18
C ASP A 42 -10.71 2.53 -15.57
N ILE A 43 -10.21 3.75 -15.39
CA ILE A 43 -8.92 3.99 -14.73
C ILE A 43 -8.98 3.56 -13.25
N GLY A 44 -10.03 3.93 -12.52
CA GLY A 44 -10.22 3.49 -11.14
C GLY A 44 -10.27 1.96 -11.01
N PHE A 45 -10.96 1.30 -11.94
CA PHE A 45 -10.97 -0.15 -12.05
C PHE A 45 -9.57 -0.73 -12.31
N LEU A 46 -8.84 -0.19 -13.28
CA LEU A 46 -7.47 -0.64 -13.61
C LEU A 46 -6.50 -0.48 -12.41
N ILE A 47 -6.58 0.64 -11.67
CA ILE A 47 -5.78 0.85 -10.45
C ILE A 47 -6.04 -0.26 -9.44
N SER A 48 -7.31 -0.59 -9.21
CA SER A 48 -7.74 -1.57 -8.21
C SER A 48 -7.29 -2.99 -8.54
N LEU A 49 -7.24 -3.36 -9.82
CA LEU A 49 -6.93 -4.72 -10.29
C LEU A 49 -5.54 -5.21 -9.86
N TYR A 50 -4.59 -4.31 -9.61
CA TYR A 50 -3.24 -4.73 -9.15
C TYR A 50 -3.25 -5.33 -7.74
N LEU A 51 -4.08 -4.83 -6.84
CA LEU A 51 -4.18 -5.31 -5.47
C LEU A 51 -5.36 -6.28 -5.26
N ALA A 52 -6.28 -6.38 -6.22
CA ALA A 52 -7.44 -7.28 -6.14
C ALA A 52 -7.05 -8.75 -5.89
N PRO A 53 -5.98 -9.31 -6.50
CA PRO A 53 -5.52 -10.66 -6.17
C PRO A 53 -5.17 -10.83 -4.69
N GLY A 54 -4.87 -9.74 -3.96
CA GLY A 54 -4.60 -9.78 -2.53
C GLY A 54 -5.76 -10.31 -1.70
N LEU A 55 -6.99 -10.11 -2.12
CA LEU A 55 -8.18 -10.67 -1.46
C LEU A 55 -8.18 -12.20 -1.46
N ALA A 56 -7.64 -12.82 -2.51
CA ALA A 56 -7.58 -14.27 -2.67
C ALA A 56 -6.25 -14.87 -2.23
N PHE A 57 -5.13 -14.21 -2.51
CA PHE A 57 -3.78 -14.77 -2.36
C PHE A 57 -3.03 -14.31 -1.12
N ALA A 58 -3.50 -13.29 -0.39
CA ALA A 58 -2.79 -12.83 0.81
C ALA A 58 -2.71 -13.89 1.91
N LEU A 59 -3.81 -14.63 2.16
CA LEU A 59 -3.85 -15.70 3.15
C LEU A 59 -3.07 -16.96 2.70
N PRO A 60 -3.32 -17.54 1.50
CA PRO A 60 -2.61 -18.73 1.04
C PRO A 60 -1.15 -18.46 0.62
N GLY A 61 -0.79 -17.20 0.37
CA GLY A 61 0.57 -16.83 -0.07
C GLY A 61 1.67 -17.30 0.87
N GLY A 62 1.45 -17.23 2.18
CA GLY A 62 2.38 -17.75 3.18
C GLY A 62 2.57 -19.27 3.08
N GLU A 63 1.48 -20.01 2.86
CA GLU A 63 1.52 -21.46 2.69
C GLU A 63 2.19 -21.86 1.38
N ILE A 64 1.95 -21.12 0.30
CA ILE A 64 2.62 -21.31 -0.99
C ILE A 64 4.13 -21.14 -0.81
N GLY A 65 4.57 -20.09 -0.08
CA GLY A 65 5.99 -19.87 0.22
C GLY A 65 6.61 -21.00 1.04
N ARG A 66 5.88 -21.52 2.04
CA ARG A 66 6.32 -22.65 2.85
C ARG A 66 6.52 -23.92 2.01
N ARG A 67 5.61 -24.19 1.05
CA ARG A 67 5.62 -25.40 0.21
C ARG A 67 6.67 -25.37 -0.89
N PHE A 68 6.83 -24.22 -1.57
CA PHE A 68 7.68 -24.10 -2.76
C PHE A 68 9.00 -23.36 -2.52
N GLY A 69 9.17 -22.77 -1.33
CA GLY A 69 10.30 -21.95 -0.94
C GLY A 69 10.15 -20.47 -1.30
N ASP A 70 10.33 -19.59 -0.33
CA ASP A 70 10.06 -18.15 -0.44
C ASP A 70 10.78 -17.52 -1.64
N LYS A 71 12.09 -17.79 -1.83
CA LYS A 71 12.87 -17.26 -2.95
C LYS A 71 12.27 -17.63 -4.31
N ARG A 72 11.88 -18.90 -4.49
CA ARG A 72 11.33 -19.38 -5.78
C ARG A 72 9.99 -18.72 -6.10
N VAL A 73 9.12 -18.58 -5.10
CA VAL A 73 7.81 -17.96 -5.28
C VAL A 73 7.94 -16.47 -5.56
N VAL A 74 8.87 -15.75 -4.90
CA VAL A 74 9.13 -14.34 -5.19
C VAL A 74 9.72 -14.16 -6.60
N LEU A 75 10.64 -15.03 -7.04
CA LEU A 75 11.14 -15.01 -8.43
C LEU A 75 10.01 -15.25 -9.44
N PHE A 76 9.13 -16.22 -9.18
CA PHE A 76 7.95 -16.46 -10.01
C PHE A 76 7.02 -15.24 -10.02
N GLY A 77 6.81 -14.58 -8.87
CA GLY A 77 6.06 -13.33 -8.78
C GLY A 77 6.66 -12.23 -9.67
N LEU A 78 7.98 -12.06 -9.66
CA LEU A 78 8.67 -11.09 -10.53
C LEU A 78 8.53 -11.44 -12.02
N VAL A 79 8.55 -12.73 -12.38
CA VAL A 79 8.28 -13.17 -13.76
C VAL A 79 6.86 -12.80 -14.18
N LEU A 80 5.85 -12.99 -13.33
CA LEU A 80 4.48 -12.57 -13.59
C LEU A 80 4.37 -11.05 -13.73
N MET A 81 5.08 -10.29 -12.89
CA MET A 81 5.12 -8.83 -12.99
C MET A 81 5.74 -8.35 -14.31
N ILE A 82 6.79 -9.01 -14.78
CA ILE A 82 7.42 -8.73 -16.08
C ILE A 82 6.47 -9.10 -17.21
N ALA A 83 5.87 -10.29 -17.20
CA ALA A 83 4.92 -10.73 -18.22
C ALA A 83 3.71 -9.80 -18.31
N GLY A 84 3.12 -9.43 -17.16
CA GLY A 84 2.03 -8.47 -17.09
C GLY A 84 2.44 -7.07 -17.56
N GLY A 85 3.64 -6.62 -17.21
CA GLY A 85 4.20 -5.33 -17.67
C GLY A 85 4.42 -5.29 -19.19
N LEU A 86 4.94 -6.37 -19.79
CA LEU A 86 5.08 -6.49 -21.24
C LEU A 86 3.70 -6.55 -21.93
N ALA A 87 2.76 -7.30 -21.38
CA ALA A 87 1.39 -7.34 -21.90
C ALA A 87 0.74 -5.95 -21.90
N MET A 88 0.98 -5.14 -20.87
CA MET A 88 0.50 -3.76 -20.81
C MET A 88 1.24 -2.84 -21.81
N ALA A 89 2.57 -3.00 -21.95
CA ALA A 89 3.38 -2.16 -22.84
C ALA A 89 2.98 -2.34 -24.32
N PHE A 90 2.67 -3.55 -24.74
CA PHE A 90 2.28 -3.89 -26.09
C PHE A 90 0.78 -4.17 -26.27
N ALA A 91 -0.03 -3.69 -25.34
CA ALA A 91 -1.48 -3.93 -25.34
C ALA A 91 -2.16 -3.29 -26.56
N PRO A 92 -2.76 -4.06 -27.48
CA PRO A 92 -3.49 -3.51 -28.61
C PRO A 92 -4.87 -2.97 -28.20
N THR A 93 -5.42 -3.41 -27.07
CA THR A 93 -6.75 -3.04 -26.59
C THR A 93 -6.77 -2.86 -25.08
N TRP A 94 -7.82 -2.19 -24.59
CA TRP A 94 -8.04 -2.03 -23.14
C TRP A 94 -8.11 -3.35 -22.37
N GLY A 95 -8.69 -4.41 -22.98
CA GLY A 95 -8.73 -5.75 -22.38
C GLY A 95 -7.35 -6.33 -22.08
N TRP A 96 -6.35 -6.04 -22.92
CA TRP A 96 -4.96 -6.44 -22.68
C TRP A 96 -4.32 -5.65 -21.53
N GLN A 97 -4.67 -4.37 -21.34
CA GLN A 97 -4.26 -3.58 -20.17
C GLN A 97 -4.81 -4.21 -18.88
N ILE A 98 -6.08 -4.60 -18.88
CA ILE A 98 -6.74 -5.29 -17.76
C ILE A 98 -6.04 -6.62 -17.45
N ALA A 99 -5.87 -7.49 -18.47
CA ALA A 99 -5.23 -8.80 -18.31
C ALA A 99 -3.79 -8.68 -17.78
N GLY A 100 -2.98 -7.81 -18.38
CA GLY A 100 -1.62 -7.54 -17.95
C GLY A 100 -1.55 -7.02 -16.50
N ARG A 101 -2.51 -6.16 -16.12
CA ARG A 101 -2.61 -5.61 -14.77
C ARG A 101 -2.91 -6.68 -13.73
N VAL A 102 -3.83 -7.61 -14.01
CA VAL A 102 -4.17 -8.72 -13.12
C VAL A 102 -2.97 -9.67 -12.96
N VAL A 103 -2.31 -10.04 -14.06
CA VAL A 103 -1.14 -10.92 -14.04
C VAL A 103 0.00 -10.28 -13.20
N ALA A 104 0.28 -9.00 -13.44
CA ALA A 104 1.27 -8.28 -12.66
C ALA A 104 0.88 -8.20 -11.17
N GLY A 105 -0.41 -8.00 -10.88
CA GLY A 105 -0.95 -7.93 -9.52
C GLY A 105 -0.80 -9.24 -8.75
N ILE A 106 -1.06 -10.39 -9.38
CA ILE A 106 -0.82 -11.71 -8.76
C ILE A 106 0.64 -11.82 -8.32
N GLY A 107 1.57 -11.49 -9.22
CA GLY A 107 3.00 -11.49 -8.94
C GLY A 107 3.37 -10.56 -7.79
N GLY A 108 2.87 -9.32 -7.81
CA GLY A 108 3.11 -8.32 -6.80
C GLY A 108 2.61 -8.72 -5.40
N VAL A 109 1.40 -9.29 -5.31
CA VAL A 109 0.84 -9.74 -4.02
C VAL A 109 1.67 -10.88 -3.42
N LEU A 110 2.03 -11.89 -4.20
CA LEU A 110 2.88 -12.99 -3.74
C LEU A 110 4.23 -12.47 -3.24
N LEU A 111 4.85 -11.56 -3.98
CA LEU A 111 6.11 -10.90 -3.62
C LEU A 111 5.95 -10.13 -2.29
N ASN A 112 4.93 -9.32 -2.14
CA ASN A 112 4.72 -8.50 -0.95
C ASN A 112 4.60 -9.31 0.34
N VAL A 113 3.82 -10.41 0.28
CA VAL A 113 3.62 -11.31 1.43
C VAL A 113 4.93 -11.99 1.84
N LEU A 114 5.62 -12.58 0.87
CA LEU A 114 6.80 -13.40 1.17
C LEU A 114 8.04 -12.58 1.51
N MET A 115 8.22 -11.42 0.90
CA MET A 115 9.38 -10.58 1.23
C MET A 115 9.30 -10.02 2.64
N SER A 116 8.11 -9.73 3.16
CA SER A 116 7.95 -9.36 4.57
C SER A 116 8.42 -10.48 5.50
N LYS A 117 8.10 -11.75 5.17
CA LYS A 117 8.60 -12.92 5.90
C LYS A 117 10.12 -13.04 5.76
N MET A 118 10.67 -12.89 4.54
CA MET A 118 12.13 -12.97 4.30
C MET A 118 12.91 -11.95 5.13
N VAL A 119 12.41 -10.72 5.30
CA VAL A 119 13.02 -9.73 6.21
C VAL A 119 12.95 -10.21 7.66
N THR A 120 11.80 -10.72 8.09
CA THR A 120 11.64 -11.25 9.45
C THR A 120 12.62 -12.38 9.73
N ASP A 121 12.82 -13.31 8.79
CA ASP A 121 13.73 -14.44 8.93
C ASP A 121 15.21 -14.00 9.09
N TRP A 122 15.62 -12.94 8.39
CA TRP A 122 16.97 -12.38 8.49
C TRP A 122 17.24 -11.54 9.75
N PHE A 123 16.19 -10.95 10.33
CA PHE A 123 16.29 -10.06 11.49
C PHE A 123 15.67 -10.63 12.77
N ALA A 124 15.31 -11.93 12.78
CA ALA A 124 14.76 -12.58 13.96
C ALA A 124 15.67 -12.40 15.17
N GLY A 125 15.12 -11.83 16.25
CA GLY A 125 15.83 -11.57 17.50
C GLY A 125 16.79 -10.38 17.50
N LYS A 126 16.98 -9.66 16.39
CA LYS A 126 17.89 -8.49 16.30
C LYS A 126 17.32 -7.42 15.37
N GLU A 127 17.06 -6.24 15.89
CA GLU A 127 16.72 -5.02 15.11
C GLU A 127 15.55 -5.16 14.12
N ILE A 128 14.65 -6.12 14.38
CA ILE A 128 13.52 -6.42 13.47
C ILE A 128 12.60 -5.23 13.23
N ALA A 129 12.36 -4.41 14.26
CA ALA A 129 11.49 -3.22 14.15
C ALA A 129 12.09 -2.19 13.18
N THR A 130 13.39 -1.92 13.29
CA THR A 130 14.11 -1.01 12.39
C THR A 130 14.15 -1.56 10.96
N ALA A 131 14.44 -2.85 10.80
CA ALA A 131 14.48 -3.48 9.49
C ALA A 131 13.12 -3.45 8.79
N MET A 132 12.04 -3.74 9.51
CA MET A 132 10.68 -3.67 8.97
C MET A 132 10.26 -2.24 8.65
N ALA A 133 10.62 -1.25 9.47
CA ALA A 133 10.34 0.16 9.18
C ALA A 133 11.01 0.62 7.88
N ILE A 134 12.29 0.27 7.68
CA ILE A 134 13.01 0.54 6.44
C ILE A 134 12.34 -0.19 5.26
N PHE A 135 12.06 -1.48 5.40
CA PHE A 135 11.47 -2.28 4.35
C PHE A 135 10.10 -1.76 3.90
N VAL A 136 9.22 -1.43 4.84
CA VAL A 136 7.88 -0.91 4.54
C VAL A 136 7.95 0.41 3.81
N ASN A 137 8.94 1.25 4.09
CA ASN A 137 9.13 2.55 3.42
C ASN A 137 9.48 2.43 1.92
N SER A 138 9.86 1.23 1.43
CA SER A 138 10.03 0.98 -0.01
C SER A 138 8.73 1.16 -0.81
N TRP A 139 7.57 1.03 -0.17
CA TRP A 139 6.28 1.20 -0.84
C TRP A 139 5.99 2.66 -1.21
N PRO A 140 5.93 3.63 -0.27
CA PRO A 140 5.74 5.02 -0.63
C PRO A 140 6.89 5.58 -1.47
N ALA A 141 8.14 5.14 -1.24
CA ALA A 141 9.28 5.56 -2.06
C ALA A 141 9.14 5.11 -3.52
N GLY A 142 8.70 3.87 -3.77
CA GLY A 142 8.47 3.36 -5.13
C GLY A 142 7.34 4.10 -5.84
N ILE A 143 6.24 4.40 -5.13
CA ILE A 143 5.12 5.19 -5.65
C ILE A 143 5.61 6.61 -6.02
N ALA A 144 6.32 7.28 -5.11
CA ALA A 144 6.83 8.63 -5.33
C ALA A 144 7.79 8.69 -6.52
N LEU A 145 8.71 7.73 -6.63
CA LEU A 145 9.63 7.63 -7.75
C LEU A 145 8.89 7.43 -9.07
N CYS A 146 7.86 6.58 -9.09
CA CYS A 146 7.03 6.36 -10.26
C CYS A 146 6.31 7.64 -10.71
N LEU A 147 5.67 8.34 -9.77
CA LEU A 147 4.96 9.60 -10.03
C LEU A 147 5.88 10.70 -10.54
N PHE A 148 7.14 10.68 -10.14
CA PHE A 148 8.14 11.64 -10.62
C PHE A 148 8.65 11.30 -12.02
N VAL A 149 8.94 10.01 -12.29
CA VAL A 149 9.64 9.57 -13.51
C VAL A 149 8.69 9.29 -14.66
N LEU A 150 7.62 8.50 -14.44
CA LEU A 150 6.81 7.98 -15.55
C LEU A 150 5.99 9.04 -16.29
N PRO A 151 5.39 10.05 -15.64
CA PRO A 151 4.67 11.09 -16.37
C PRO A 151 5.55 11.88 -17.33
N ALA A 152 6.77 12.22 -16.89
CA ALA A 152 7.74 12.93 -17.72
C ALA A 152 8.20 12.05 -18.91
N LEU A 153 8.50 10.78 -18.66
CA LEU A 153 8.91 9.84 -19.69
C LEU A 153 7.77 9.56 -20.68
N ALA A 154 6.54 9.37 -20.20
CA ALA A 154 5.38 9.16 -21.06
C ALA A 154 5.09 10.37 -21.96
N ALA A 155 5.25 11.59 -21.43
CA ALA A 155 5.10 12.81 -22.20
C ALA A 155 6.19 12.98 -23.28
N ALA A 156 7.43 12.56 -23.00
CA ALA A 156 8.57 12.72 -23.90
C ALA A 156 8.69 11.60 -24.96
N GLN A 157 8.43 10.34 -24.56
CA GLN A 157 8.70 9.15 -25.38
C GLN A 157 7.50 8.21 -25.53
N GLY A 158 6.35 8.59 -25.00
CA GLY A 158 5.10 7.81 -25.06
C GLY A 158 4.96 6.74 -23.98
N ILE A 159 3.74 6.20 -23.89
CA ILE A 159 3.33 5.26 -22.83
C ILE A 159 4.13 3.95 -22.90
N ILE A 160 4.45 3.46 -24.11
CA ILE A 160 5.20 2.21 -24.30
C ILE A 160 6.55 2.29 -23.59
N SER A 161 7.31 3.37 -23.79
CA SER A 161 8.62 3.58 -23.16
C SER A 161 8.52 3.62 -21.64
N ALA A 162 7.47 4.24 -21.09
CA ALA A 162 7.22 4.30 -19.66
C ALA A 162 6.89 2.91 -19.07
N LEU A 163 6.07 2.12 -19.76
CA LEU A 163 5.73 0.75 -19.33
C LEU A 163 6.91 -0.21 -19.48
N LEU A 164 7.75 -0.04 -20.51
CA LEU A 164 9.00 -0.80 -20.66
C LEU A 164 10.01 -0.46 -19.56
N LEU A 165 10.16 0.80 -19.15
CA LEU A 165 10.98 1.18 -18.01
C LEU A 165 10.49 0.49 -16.72
N THR A 166 9.17 0.50 -16.49
CA THR A 166 8.54 -0.19 -15.37
C THR A 166 8.88 -1.68 -15.37
N THR A 167 8.78 -2.32 -16.54
CA THR A 167 9.09 -3.75 -16.74
C THR A 167 10.57 -4.04 -16.54
N ALA A 168 11.44 -3.18 -17.07
CA ALA A 168 12.88 -3.29 -16.89
C ALA A 168 13.29 -3.19 -15.41
N PHE A 169 12.63 -2.33 -14.64
CA PHE A 169 12.87 -2.23 -13.20
C PHE A 169 12.51 -3.53 -12.47
N CYS A 170 11.40 -4.18 -12.82
CA CYS A 170 11.06 -5.51 -12.29
C CYS A 170 12.08 -6.57 -12.74
N ALA A 171 12.59 -6.51 -13.98
CA ALA A 171 13.60 -7.43 -14.48
C ALA A 171 14.95 -7.26 -13.74
N ILE A 172 15.36 -6.03 -13.45
CA ILE A 172 16.51 -5.75 -12.59
C ILE A 172 16.29 -6.38 -11.22
N GLY A 173 15.12 -6.20 -10.61
CA GLY A 173 14.75 -6.84 -9.34
C GLY A 173 14.85 -8.37 -9.40
N LEU A 174 14.41 -8.99 -10.49
CA LEU A 174 14.52 -10.44 -10.73
C LEU A 174 15.97 -10.88 -10.74
N VAL A 175 16.84 -10.24 -11.53
CA VAL A 175 18.27 -10.57 -11.64
C VAL A 175 18.96 -10.39 -10.29
N LEU A 176 18.74 -9.26 -9.61
CA LEU A 176 19.34 -9.00 -8.31
C LEU A 176 18.92 -10.05 -7.27
N LEU A 177 17.63 -10.40 -7.20
CA LEU A 177 17.15 -11.39 -6.25
C LEU A 177 17.67 -12.80 -6.59
N ALA A 178 17.69 -13.17 -7.88
CA ALA A 178 18.18 -14.48 -8.32
C ALA A 178 19.65 -14.69 -7.97
N THR A 179 20.48 -13.68 -8.19
CA THR A 179 21.94 -13.76 -8.04
C THR A 179 22.42 -13.48 -6.62
N LEU A 180 21.89 -12.47 -5.96
CA LEU A 180 22.43 -11.97 -4.69
C LEU A 180 21.71 -12.51 -3.46
N TYR A 181 20.40 -12.88 -3.56
CA TYR A 181 19.69 -13.38 -2.40
C TYR A 181 20.08 -14.81 -2.07
N ARG A 182 20.55 -15.01 -0.85
CA ARG A 182 20.73 -16.33 -0.24
C ARG A 182 19.82 -16.40 1.00
N PRO A 183 19.12 -17.51 1.24
CA PRO A 183 18.38 -17.67 2.50
C PRO A 183 19.36 -17.63 3.68
N PRO A 184 18.90 -17.17 4.87
CA PRO A 184 19.75 -17.26 6.05
C PRO A 184 20.20 -18.71 6.25
N ALA A 185 21.48 -18.92 6.63
CA ALA A 185 21.94 -20.24 7.04
C ALA A 185 20.98 -20.68 8.15
N GLN A 186 20.32 -21.81 7.97
CA GLN A 186 19.53 -22.42 9.03
C GLN A 186 20.50 -22.62 10.20
N THR A 187 20.43 -21.76 11.18
CA THR A 187 21.01 -22.09 12.49
C THR A 187 20.33 -23.39 12.86
N ALA A 188 21.14 -24.43 13.04
CA ALA A 188 20.66 -25.73 13.46
C ALA A 188 19.59 -25.55 14.52
N PRO A 189 18.50 -26.32 14.49
CA PRO A 189 17.39 -26.14 15.42
C PRO A 189 18.00 -26.01 16.80
N ALA A 190 17.76 -24.90 17.48
CA ALA A 190 18.09 -24.77 18.88
C ALA A 190 17.44 -25.97 19.55
N VAL A 191 18.29 -26.93 19.91
CA VAL A 191 17.90 -28.10 20.68
C VAL A 191 17.15 -27.55 21.89
N THR A 192 15.92 -28.03 22.06
CA THR A 192 15.07 -27.76 23.23
C THR A 192 14.47 -26.35 23.42
N ALA A 193 13.81 -25.81 22.40
CA ALA A 193 12.43 -25.40 22.71
C ALA A 193 11.57 -26.56 22.19
N ALA A 194 10.83 -27.20 23.07
CA ALA A 194 9.82 -28.19 22.70
C ALA A 194 9.07 -27.62 21.50
N PRO A 195 8.76 -28.43 20.46
CA PRO A 195 7.95 -27.95 19.36
C PRO A 195 6.68 -27.40 20.02
N SER A 196 6.63 -26.06 20.11
CA SER A 196 5.32 -25.44 20.26
C SER A 196 4.63 -25.93 19.01
N ALA A 197 3.86 -26.99 19.17
CA ALA A 197 2.95 -27.48 18.17
C ALA A 197 2.37 -26.22 17.54
N PRO A 198 2.22 -26.13 16.21
CA PRO A 198 1.40 -25.13 15.65
C PRO A 198 0.09 -25.30 16.39
N THR A 199 -0.14 -24.47 17.41
CA THR A 199 -1.46 -24.32 17.97
C THR A 199 -2.22 -23.71 16.80
N ALA A 200 -2.73 -24.62 15.94
CA ALA A 200 -3.87 -24.30 15.11
C ALA A 200 -4.79 -23.55 16.08
N PRO A 201 -5.30 -22.40 15.70
CA PRO A 201 -6.20 -21.68 16.58
C PRO A 201 -7.32 -22.65 16.90
N THR A 202 -7.28 -23.19 18.13
CA THR A 202 -8.18 -24.25 18.58
C THR A 202 -9.63 -23.74 18.67
N SER A 203 -9.82 -22.46 18.45
CA SER A 203 -11.14 -21.82 18.27
C SER A 203 -10.97 -20.47 17.58
N TRP A 204 -11.91 -20.12 16.72
CA TRP A 204 -12.06 -18.75 16.23
C TRP A 204 -12.12 -17.80 17.42
N PRO A 205 -11.47 -16.61 17.35
CA PRO A 205 -11.57 -15.63 18.41
C PRO A 205 -13.04 -15.31 18.70
N HIS A 206 -13.36 -15.18 19.98
CA HIS A 206 -14.73 -14.84 20.38
C HIS A 206 -15.18 -13.53 19.69
N PRO A 207 -16.46 -13.38 19.30
CA PRO A 207 -16.98 -12.18 18.66
C PRO A 207 -16.68 -10.87 19.38
N SER A 208 -16.52 -10.89 20.71
CA SER A 208 -16.11 -9.73 21.50
C SER A 208 -14.72 -9.21 21.13
N VAL A 209 -13.79 -10.10 20.75
CA VAL A 209 -12.43 -9.74 20.31
C VAL A 209 -12.42 -9.35 18.84
N ILE A 210 -13.19 -10.06 18.00
CA ILE A 210 -13.21 -9.81 16.53
C ILE A 210 -13.80 -8.43 16.21
N ARG A 211 -14.89 -8.02 16.84
CA ARG A 211 -15.59 -6.76 16.55
C ARG A 211 -14.70 -5.51 16.67
N PRO A 212 -13.94 -5.29 17.76
CA PRO A 212 -13.04 -4.16 17.82
C PRO A 212 -11.87 -4.26 16.83
N VAL A 213 -11.39 -5.47 16.48
CA VAL A 213 -10.39 -5.65 15.43
C VAL A 213 -10.94 -5.25 14.06
N ILE A 214 -12.21 -5.58 13.77
CA ILE A 214 -12.90 -5.11 12.57
C ILE A 214 -12.94 -3.57 12.54
N ALA A 215 -13.33 -2.92 13.63
CA ALA A 215 -13.38 -1.46 13.70
C ALA A 215 -12.00 -0.81 13.46
N ALA A 216 -10.93 -1.40 14.01
CA ALA A 216 -9.56 -0.97 13.75
C ALA A 216 -9.15 -1.18 12.28
N GLY A 217 -9.50 -2.34 11.70
CA GLY A 217 -9.24 -2.66 10.30
C GLY A 217 -10.01 -1.75 9.33
N LEU A 218 -11.25 -1.36 9.68
CA LEU A 218 -12.03 -0.36 8.94
C LEU A 218 -11.30 0.99 8.91
N MET A 219 -10.82 1.48 10.06
CA MET A 219 -10.06 2.74 10.12
C MET A 219 -8.79 2.67 9.27
N TRP A 220 -8.06 1.56 9.33
CA TRP A 220 -6.85 1.37 8.52
C TRP A 220 -7.15 1.33 7.02
N GLY A 221 -8.21 0.62 6.63
CA GLY A 221 -8.66 0.55 5.24
C GLY A 221 -9.11 1.90 4.71
N LEU A 222 -9.99 2.60 5.43
CA LEU A 222 -10.50 3.93 5.07
C LEU A 222 -9.37 4.97 4.95
N PHE A 223 -8.45 4.99 5.92
CA PHE A 223 -7.29 5.88 5.92
C PHE A 223 -6.37 5.65 4.71
N ASN A 224 -6.02 4.39 4.42
CA ASN A 224 -5.17 4.08 3.27
C ASN A 224 -5.89 4.33 1.94
N ALA A 225 -7.19 4.08 1.87
CA ALA A 225 -7.99 4.41 0.71
C ALA A 225 -8.03 5.92 0.47
N ALA A 226 -8.14 6.74 1.51
CA ALA A 226 -8.09 8.20 1.40
C ALA A 226 -6.74 8.71 0.86
N ILE A 227 -5.61 8.15 1.35
CA ILE A 227 -4.28 8.42 0.76
C ILE A 227 -4.25 7.97 -0.70
N GLY A 228 -4.87 6.82 -1.00
CA GLY A 228 -5.00 6.27 -2.34
C GLY A 228 -5.64 7.23 -3.35
N MET A 229 -6.55 8.10 -2.90
CA MET A 229 -7.18 9.10 -3.78
C MET A 229 -6.17 10.12 -4.29
N VAL A 230 -5.20 10.52 -3.47
CA VAL A 230 -4.17 11.49 -3.88
C VAL A 230 -3.30 10.92 -5.00
N PHE A 231 -2.70 9.76 -4.81
CA PHE A 231 -1.79 9.20 -5.82
C PHE A 231 -2.52 8.48 -6.96
N GLY A 232 -3.80 8.12 -6.77
CA GLY A 232 -4.64 7.53 -7.81
C GLY A 232 -5.19 8.55 -8.80
N PHE A 233 -5.62 9.71 -8.30
CA PHE A 233 -6.36 10.71 -9.09
C PHE A 233 -5.70 12.09 -9.12
N GLY A 234 -4.66 12.33 -8.32
CA GLY A 234 -4.03 13.64 -8.20
C GLY A 234 -3.45 14.15 -9.52
N ILE A 235 -2.78 13.30 -10.31
CA ILE A 235 -2.26 13.67 -11.63
C ILE A 235 -3.40 14.07 -12.56
N THR A 236 -4.47 13.25 -12.63
CA THR A 236 -5.61 13.53 -13.50
C THR A 236 -6.27 14.86 -13.13
N MET A 237 -6.51 15.09 -11.83
CA MET A 237 -7.06 16.36 -11.34
C MET A 237 -6.20 17.57 -11.74
N LEU A 238 -4.88 17.46 -11.66
CA LEU A 238 -3.99 18.57 -12.04
C LEU A 238 -3.94 18.78 -13.56
N VAL A 239 -3.97 17.71 -14.34
CA VAL A 239 -4.04 17.79 -15.81
C VAL A 239 -5.37 18.43 -16.26
N GLU A 240 -6.50 18.10 -15.62
CA GLU A 240 -7.80 18.77 -15.83
C GLU A 240 -7.72 20.29 -15.55
N ARG A 241 -6.80 20.71 -14.66
CA ARG A 241 -6.53 22.13 -14.35
C ARG A 241 -5.47 22.77 -15.23
N GLY A 242 -5.08 22.11 -16.33
CA GLY A 242 -4.13 22.64 -17.32
C GLY A 242 -2.65 22.42 -16.98
N TRP A 243 -2.31 21.60 -15.98
CA TRP A 243 -0.93 21.25 -15.69
C TRP A 243 -0.40 20.26 -16.74
N THR A 244 0.89 20.35 -17.05
CA THR A 244 1.53 19.31 -17.87
C THR A 244 1.59 18.00 -17.09
N LEU A 245 1.56 16.86 -17.78
CA LEU A 245 1.62 15.54 -17.17
C LEU A 245 2.83 15.38 -16.25
N ALA A 246 4.00 15.89 -16.67
CA ALA A 246 5.24 15.85 -15.89
C ALA A 246 5.16 16.71 -14.62
N ALA A 247 4.63 17.94 -14.70
CA ALA A 247 4.47 18.81 -13.53
C ALA A 247 3.46 18.25 -12.54
N ALA A 248 2.34 17.72 -13.03
CA ALA A 248 1.33 17.05 -12.21
C ALA A 248 1.91 15.83 -11.49
N GLY A 249 2.71 15.02 -12.17
CA GLY A 249 3.43 13.89 -11.59
C GLY A 249 4.39 14.29 -10.48
N SER A 250 5.21 15.33 -10.74
CA SER A 250 6.16 15.86 -9.75
C SER A 250 5.46 16.40 -8.50
N ALA A 251 4.38 17.17 -8.67
CA ALA A 251 3.60 17.71 -7.56
C ALA A 251 2.95 16.57 -6.72
N THR A 252 2.38 15.57 -7.38
CA THR A 252 1.78 14.42 -6.68
C THR A 252 2.86 13.57 -5.98
N SER A 253 4.03 13.41 -6.60
CA SER A 253 5.19 12.74 -5.99
C SER A 253 5.63 13.42 -4.68
N LEU A 254 5.67 14.76 -4.66
CA LEU A 254 6.03 15.54 -3.47
C LEU A 254 5.16 15.16 -2.26
N VAL A 255 3.85 14.98 -2.46
CA VAL A 255 2.94 14.55 -1.38
C VAL A 255 3.42 13.23 -0.78
N LEU A 256 3.78 12.25 -1.60
CA LEU A 256 4.19 10.92 -1.13
C LEU A 256 5.53 10.95 -0.37
N TRP A 257 6.48 11.78 -0.80
CA TRP A 257 7.73 11.98 -0.06
C TRP A 257 7.46 12.60 1.32
N LEU A 258 6.59 13.59 1.39
CA LEU A 258 6.22 14.24 2.64
C LEU A 258 5.39 13.31 3.54
N VAL A 259 4.48 12.51 3.00
CA VAL A 259 3.76 11.45 3.74
C VAL A 259 4.76 10.46 4.34
N SER A 260 5.76 10.02 3.58
CA SER A 260 6.80 9.10 4.07
C SER A 260 7.57 9.69 5.26
N ALA A 261 7.79 11.01 5.28
CA ALA A 261 8.40 11.71 6.40
C ALA A 261 7.42 11.93 7.57
N SER A 262 6.14 12.21 7.29
CA SER A 262 5.15 12.52 8.33
C SER A 262 4.69 11.28 9.13
N VAL A 263 4.80 10.06 8.58
CA VAL A 263 4.47 8.81 9.29
C VAL A 263 5.30 8.65 10.58
N PRO A 264 6.66 8.69 10.56
CA PRO A 264 7.44 8.61 11.79
C PRO A 264 7.21 9.82 12.70
N ILE A 265 6.97 11.02 12.17
CA ILE A 265 6.65 12.20 12.96
C ILE A 265 5.36 11.99 13.76
N GLY A 266 4.32 11.42 13.16
CA GLY A 266 3.06 11.08 13.83
C GLY A 266 3.26 10.10 14.98
N GLY A 267 4.07 9.05 14.79
CA GLY A 267 4.45 8.11 15.83
C GLY A 267 5.21 8.79 16.97
N PHE A 268 6.22 9.58 16.65
CA PHE A 268 6.99 10.34 17.64
C PHE A 268 6.14 11.32 18.47
N LEU A 269 5.23 12.05 17.82
CA LEU A 269 4.30 12.95 18.50
C LEU A 269 3.35 12.17 19.43
N ALA A 270 2.85 11.01 18.98
CA ALA A 270 1.98 10.15 19.79
C ALA A 270 2.70 9.68 21.08
N ASP A 271 3.95 9.24 20.95
CA ASP A 271 4.76 8.78 22.08
C ASP A 271 5.13 9.94 23.02
N ARG A 272 5.55 11.08 22.47
CA ARG A 272 5.97 12.24 23.25
C ARG A 272 4.83 12.91 24.02
N THR A 273 3.63 12.96 23.42
CA THR A 273 2.45 13.56 24.07
C THR A 273 1.74 12.59 25.01
N GLY A 274 2.05 11.30 24.93
CA GLY A 274 1.33 10.24 25.65
C GLY A 274 -0.14 10.09 25.22
N ASN A 275 -0.56 10.76 24.15
CA ASN A 275 -1.94 10.78 23.67
C ASN A 275 -2.06 10.39 22.20
N PRO A 276 -1.80 9.11 21.85
CA PRO A 276 -1.85 8.63 20.48
C PRO A 276 -3.23 8.82 19.83
N ILE A 277 -4.30 8.84 20.64
CA ILE A 277 -5.67 9.01 20.15
C ILE A 277 -5.88 10.42 19.61
N ALA A 278 -5.44 11.44 20.35
CA ALA A 278 -5.56 12.82 19.91
C ALA A 278 -4.79 13.08 18.61
N ILE A 279 -3.57 12.54 18.49
CA ILE A 279 -2.76 12.63 17.26
C ILE A 279 -3.46 11.94 16.09
N MET A 280 -4.03 10.77 16.31
CA MET A 280 -4.77 10.02 15.29
C MET A 280 -5.98 10.80 14.78
N LEU A 281 -6.84 11.29 15.68
CA LEU A 281 -8.06 12.02 15.32
C LEU A 281 -7.75 13.37 14.69
N ALA A 282 -6.76 14.10 15.23
CA ALA A 282 -6.27 15.34 14.62
C ALA A 282 -5.72 15.10 13.22
N GLY A 283 -4.96 14.01 13.04
CA GLY A 283 -4.44 13.61 11.73
C GLY A 283 -5.56 13.33 10.72
N PHE A 284 -6.64 12.64 11.10
CA PHE A 284 -7.81 12.45 10.22
C PHE A 284 -8.46 13.77 9.84
N ALA A 285 -8.70 14.66 10.81
CA ALA A 285 -9.33 15.94 10.55
C ALA A 285 -8.49 16.84 9.64
N LEU A 286 -7.20 16.99 9.97
CA LEU A 286 -6.27 17.81 9.19
C LEU A 286 -6.09 17.27 7.77
N PHE A 287 -6.01 15.94 7.60
CA PHE A 287 -5.86 15.33 6.29
C PHE A 287 -7.15 15.48 5.46
N ALA A 288 -8.33 15.32 6.07
CA ALA A 288 -9.61 15.56 5.38
C ALA A 288 -9.74 17.02 4.91
N ILE A 289 -9.41 17.98 5.79
CA ILE A 289 -9.41 19.41 5.44
C ILE A 289 -8.42 19.68 4.30
N ALA A 290 -7.21 19.11 4.36
CA ALA A 290 -6.20 19.30 3.33
C ALA A 290 -6.63 18.71 1.98
N LEU A 291 -7.33 17.54 1.95
CA LEU A 291 -7.92 16.98 0.74
C LEU A 291 -8.98 17.92 0.12
N LEU A 292 -9.91 18.39 0.95
CA LEU A 292 -10.96 19.32 0.50
C LEU A 292 -10.38 20.65 -0.02
N THR A 293 -9.34 21.15 0.64
CA THR A 293 -8.63 22.37 0.22
C THR A 293 -7.91 22.14 -1.12
N ALA A 294 -7.16 21.05 -1.25
CA ALA A 294 -6.41 20.74 -2.47
C ALA A 294 -7.34 20.55 -3.69
N ALA A 295 -8.56 20.00 -3.45
CA ALA A 295 -9.56 19.85 -4.49
C ALA A 295 -10.11 21.19 -5.03
N ARG A 296 -9.97 22.31 -4.27
CA ARG A 296 -10.68 23.59 -4.56
C ARG A 296 -9.77 24.79 -4.75
N THR A 297 -8.52 24.73 -4.27
CA THR A 297 -7.61 25.88 -4.32
C THR A 297 -6.78 25.91 -5.62
N ASP A 298 -6.46 27.10 -6.07
CA ASP A 298 -5.47 27.31 -7.15
C ASP A 298 -4.04 27.27 -6.63
N ALA A 299 -3.85 27.42 -5.30
CA ALA A 299 -2.55 27.30 -4.65
C ALA A 299 -2.15 25.82 -4.44
N VAL A 300 -1.97 25.09 -5.56
CA VAL A 300 -1.80 23.63 -5.59
C VAL A 300 -0.59 23.18 -4.76
N ILE A 301 0.59 23.80 -4.97
CA ILE A 301 1.82 23.36 -4.30
C ILE A 301 1.72 23.49 -2.76
N PRO A 302 1.32 24.63 -2.18
CA PRO A 302 1.10 24.74 -0.73
C PRO A 302 0.08 23.73 -0.21
N ALA A 303 -1.00 23.49 -0.94
CA ALA A 303 -2.02 22.50 -0.55
C ALA A 303 -1.47 21.06 -0.56
N PHE A 304 -0.66 20.70 -1.55
CA PHE A 304 -0.03 19.38 -1.64
C PHE A 304 1.06 19.19 -0.59
N VAL A 305 1.80 20.25 -0.24
CA VAL A 305 2.73 20.22 0.89
C VAL A 305 1.97 19.97 2.19
N ALA A 306 0.87 20.69 2.44
CA ALA A 306 0.02 20.46 3.61
C ALA A 306 -0.51 19.02 3.65
N LEU A 307 -1.03 18.49 2.52
CA LEU A 307 -1.47 17.10 2.39
C LEU A 307 -0.38 16.12 2.82
N GLY A 308 0.83 16.30 2.32
CA GLY A 308 1.96 15.42 2.63
C GLY A 308 2.37 15.47 4.11
N LEU A 309 2.42 16.66 4.70
CA LEU A 309 2.83 16.84 6.10
C LEU A 309 1.83 16.25 7.10
N VAL A 310 0.53 16.28 6.78
CA VAL A 310 -0.50 15.76 7.70
C VAL A 310 -0.92 14.32 7.37
N GLY A 311 -0.71 13.86 6.13
CA GLY A 311 -1.24 12.61 5.62
C GLY A 311 -0.73 11.36 6.32
N GLY A 312 0.47 11.39 6.92
CA GLY A 312 1.05 10.25 7.62
C GLY A 312 0.82 10.21 9.13
N LEU A 313 0.33 11.30 9.75
CA LEU A 313 0.29 11.45 11.21
C LEU A 313 -0.51 10.36 11.93
N SER A 314 -1.58 9.89 11.33
CA SER A 314 -2.48 8.89 11.94
C SER A 314 -1.99 7.45 11.80
N ALA A 315 -1.02 7.16 10.90
CA ALA A 315 -0.64 5.80 10.51
C ALA A 315 -0.14 4.96 11.70
N GLY A 316 0.82 5.49 12.47
CA GLY A 316 1.38 4.81 13.63
C GLY A 316 0.34 4.49 14.71
N PRO A 317 -0.41 5.51 15.19
CA PRO A 317 -1.49 5.29 16.14
C PRO A 317 -2.54 4.25 15.71
N ILE A 318 -3.01 4.26 14.45
CA ILE A 318 -3.98 3.25 13.96
C ILE A 318 -3.38 1.84 14.04
N MET A 319 -2.13 1.67 13.58
CA MET A 319 -1.45 0.37 13.58
C MET A 319 -1.23 -0.18 15.00
N SER A 320 -1.27 0.65 16.03
CA SER A 320 -1.15 0.23 17.43
C SER A 320 -2.46 -0.29 18.03
N LEU A 321 -3.63 0.00 17.44
CA LEU A 321 -4.93 -0.36 18.00
C LEU A 321 -5.14 -1.87 18.17
N PRO A 322 -4.80 -2.75 17.20
CA PRO A 322 -4.97 -4.19 17.36
C PRO A 322 -4.19 -4.76 18.56
N ALA A 323 -3.03 -4.20 18.87
CA ALA A 323 -2.20 -4.67 19.98
C ALA A 323 -2.85 -4.47 21.38
N ARG A 324 -3.83 -3.56 21.49
CA ARG A 324 -4.59 -3.34 22.72
C ARG A 324 -5.61 -4.44 23.01
N ILE A 325 -5.98 -5.23 22.01
CA ILE A 325 -7.06 -6.22 22.06
C ILE A 325 -6.53 -7.64 21.89
N LEU A 326 -5.53 -7.82 21.01
CA LEU A 326 -5.05 -9.11 20.58
C LEU A 326 -3.98 -9.65 21.54
N THR A 327 -4.32 -10.71 22.26
CA THR A 327 -3.33 -11.53 22.99
C THR A 327 -2.41 -12.26 21.99
N PRO A 328 -1.18 -12.66 22.39
CA PRO A 328 -0.23 -13.31 21.49
C PRO A 328 -0.79 -14.45 20.65
N PRO A 329 -1.62 -15.39 21.18
CA PRO A 329 -2.20 -16.49 20.39
C PRO A 329 -3.18 -16.03 19.30
N LEU A 330 -3.85 -14.88 19.50
CA LEU A 330 -4.88 -14.38 18.60
C LEU A 330 -4.34 -13.39 17.55
N ARG A 331 -3.09 -12.98 17.67
CA ARG A 331 -2.49 -11.93 16.80
C ARG A 331 -2.53 -12.31 15.33
N ALA A 332 -2.21 -13.55 14.99
CA ALA A 332 -2.16 -13.98 13.59
C ALA A 332 -3.53 -13.88 12.91
N VAL A 333 -4.57 -14.41 13.53
CA VAL A 333 -5.94 -14.38 13.00
C VAL A 333 -6.50 -12.95 13.01
N GLY A 334 -6.28 -12.21 14.10
CA GLY A 334 -6.76 -10.83 14.23
C GLY A 334 -6.11 -9.90 13.19
N MET A 335 -4.81 -10.00 12.96
CA MET A 335 -4.14 -9.24 11.92
C MET A 335 -4.57 -9.67 10.52
N GLY A 336 -4.88 -10.95 10.31
CA GLY A 336 -5.48 -11.43 9.06
C GLY A 336 -6.80 -10.71 8.75
N ILE A 337 -7.72 -10.62 9.72
CA ILE A 337 -8.98 -9.87 9.59
C ILE A 337 -8.72 -8.39 9.32
N TYR A 338 -7.79 -7.78 10.06
CA TYR A 338 -7.39 -6.38 9.93
C TYR A 338 -6.91 -6.06 8.51
N PHE A 339 -6.02 -6.87 7.94
CA PHE A 339 -5.50 -6.67 6.59
C PHE A 339 -6.49 -7.08 5.48
N THR A 340 -7.39 -8.00 5.72
CA THR A 340 -8.48 -8.29 4.77
C THR A 340 -9.35 -7.06 4.54
N LEU A 341 -9.68 -6.33 5.60
CA LEU A 341 -10.40 -5.07 5.49
C LEU A 341 -9.59 -3.99 4.77
N PHE A 342 -8.29 -3.91 5.03
CA PHE A 342 -7.39 -3.04 4.27
C PHE A 342 -7.47 -3.31 2.76
N TYR A 343 -7.30 -4.58 2.32
CA TYR A 343 -7.40 -4.92 0.90
C TYR A 343 -8.79 -4.62 0.33
N LEU A 344 -9.85 -4.86 1.09
CA LEU A 344 -11.22 -4.55 0.66
C LEU A 344 -11.36 -3.07 0.29
N PHE A 345 -10.91 -2.15 1.15
CA PHE A 345 -11.02 -0.71 0.90
C PHE A 345 -10.06 -0.21 -0.17
N VAL A 346 -8.81 -0.68 -0.17
CA VAL A 346 -7.82 -0.24 -1.16
C VAL A 346 -8.18 -0.71 -2.57
N VAL A 347 -8.89 -1.83 -2.69
CA VAL A 347 -9.41 -2.33 -3.97
C VAL A 347 -10.71 -1.63 -4.37
N SER A 348 -11.67 -1.48 -3.46
CA SER A 348 -13.00 -0.91 -3.80
C SER A 348 -12.98 0.61 -3.98
N ALA A 349 -12.17 1.32 -3.20
CA ALA A 349 -12.21 2.78 -3.20
C ALA A 349 -11.83 3.43 -4.54
N PRO A 350 -10.78 3.01 -5.27
CA PRO A 350 -10.49 3.59 -6.58
C PRO A 350 -11.59 3.33 -7.62
N ILE A 351 -12.28 2.18 -7.53
CA ILE A 351 -13.43 1.87 -8.40
C ILE A 351 -14.55 2.86 -8.13
N ILE A 352 -14.93 3.02 -6.86
CA ILE A 352 -16.00 3.94 -6.45
C ILE A 352 -15.63 5.38 -6.80
N ALA A 353 -14.40 5.81 -6.48
CA ALA A 353 -13.90 7.14 -6.81
C ALA A 353 -13.93 7.41 -8.32
N GLY A 354 -13.49 6.45 -9.13
CA GLY A 354 -13.51 6.54 -10.59
C GLY A 354 -14.93 6.70 -11.14
N LEU A 355 -15.91 5.92 -10.63
CA LEU A 355 -17.30 6.02 -11.01
C LEU A 355 -17.92 7.38 -10.60
N LEU A 356 -17.64 7.85 -9.38
CA LEU A 356 -18.10 9.17 -8.91
C LEU A 356 -17.49 10.29 -9.75
N SER A 357 -16.19 10.22 -10.03
CA SER A 357 -15.48 11.20 -10.86
C SER A 357 -15.99 11.21 -12.31
N SER A 358 -16.29 10.04 -12.89
CA SER A 358 -16.90 9.94 -14.23
C SER A 358 -18.28 10.62 -14.28
N ARG A 359 -19.11 10.46 -13.26
CA ARG A 359 -20.43 11.10 -13.19
C ARG A 359 -20.34 12.61 -12.99
N ALA A 360 -19.37 13.05 -12.24
CA ALA A 360 -19.17 14.48 -11.95
C ALA A 360 -18.35 15.20 -13.03
N GLY A 361 -17.68 14.48 -13.93
CA GLY A 361 -16.85 15.06 -14.98
C GLY A 361 -15.51 15.60 -14.48
N THR A 362 -15.08 15.28 -13.25
CA THR A 362 -13.80 15.74 -12.69
C THR A 362 -13.19 14.76 -11.68
N ALA A 363 -11.88 14.62 -11.71
CA ALA A 363 -11.13 13.81 -10.77
C ALA A 363 -11.04 14.42 -9.36
N ALA A 364 -11.39 15.70 -9.18
CA ALA A 364 -11.41 16.37 -7.87
C ALA A 364 -12.37 15.68 -6.88
N VAL A 365 -13.44 15.06 -7.37
CA VAL A 365 -14.42 14.29 -6.56
C VAL A 365 -13.76 13.10 -5.83
N ALA A 366 -12.68 12.54 -6.36
CA ALA A 366 -11.93 11.51 -5.65
C ALA A 366 -11.32 12.02 -4.34
N PHE A 367 -10.88 13.28 -4.29
CA PHE A 367 -10.39 13.92 -3.06
C PHE A 367 -11.51 14.15 -2.05
N ASP A 368 -12.70 14.57 -2.51
CA ASP A 368 -13.88 14.70 -1.67
C ASP A 368 -14.29 13.36 -1.06
N PHE A 369 -14.24 12.30 -1.88
CA PHE A 369 -14.48 10.93 -1.41
C PHE A 369 -13.42 10.48 -0.40
N GLY A 370 -12.15 10.84 -0.60
CA GLY A 370 -11.08 10.62 0.38
C GLY A 370 -11.35 11.30 1.72
N ALA A 371 -11.78 12.56 1.69
CA ALA A 371 -12.16 13.30 2.89
C ALA A 371 -13.37 12.67 3.60
N PHE A 372 -14.37 12.20 2.85
CA PHE A 372 -15.51 11.46 3.39
C PHE A 372 -15.07 10.16 4.09
N MET A 373 -14.15 9.39 3.49
CA MET A 373 -13.61 8.18 4.12
C MET A 373 -12.90 8.49 5.45
N LEU A 374 -12.14 9.59 5.52
CA LEU A 374 -11.51 10.04 6.77
C LEU A 374 -12.55 10.47 7.81
N ALA A 375 -13.64 11.09 7.40
CA ALA A 375 -14.74 11.42 8.31
C ALA A 375 -15.39 10.15 8.90
N LEU A 376 -15.49 9.05 8.13
CA LEU A 376 -15.97 7.76 8.63
C LEU A 376 -15.03 7.11 9.65
N CYS A 377 -13.75 7.51 9.72
CA CYS A 377 -12.83 7.01 10.74
C CYS A 377 -13.24 7.44 12.16
N PHE A 378 -13.95 8.57 12.34
CA PHE A 378 -14.41 9.02 13.66
C PHE A 378 -15.48 8.08 14.28
N PRO A 379 -16.59 7.76 13.61
CA PRO A 379 -17.54 6.77 14.13
C PRO A 379 -16.92 5.37 14.24
N ALA A 380 -16.01 4.98 13.36
CA ALA A 380 -15.28 3.72 13.46
C ALA A 380 -14.41 3.66 14.73
N TYR A 381 -13.72 4.77 15.08
CA TYR A 381 -12.99 4.87 16.33
C TYR A 381 -13.91 4.81 17.57
N TRP A 382 -15.01 5.51 17.55
CA TRP A 382 -16.00 5.47 18.63
C TRP A 382 -16.55 4.05 18.84
N ALA A 383 -16.87 3.33 17.76
CA ALA A 383 -17.26 1.93 17.81
C ALA A 383 -16.13 1.05 18.39
N PHE A 384 -14.88 1.25 17.94
CA PHE A 384 -13.71 0.56 18.48
C PHE A 384 -13.60 0.76 19.99
N ASN A 385 -13.66 1.99 20.48
CA ASN A 385 -13.49 2.31 21.90
C ASN A 385 -14.57 1.67 22.77
N ARG A 386 -15.84 1.70 22.34
CA ARG A 386 -16.94 1.03 23.03
C ARG A 386 -16.81 -0.50 23.09
N LEU A 387 -16.37 -1.08 21.97
CA LEU A 387 -16.21 -2.52 21.87
C LEU A 387 -14.98 -3.00 22.66
N ALA A 388 -13.89 -2.24 22.64
CA ALA A 388 -12.67 -2.52 23.38
C ALA A 388 -12.90 -2.48 24.91
N ALA A 389 -13.65 -1.50 25.40
CA ALA A 389 -13.98 -1.40 26.82
C ALA A 389 -14.73 -2.65 27.34
N ARG A 390 -15.55 -3.28 26.51
CA ARG A 390 -16.25 -4.53 26.88
C ARG A 390 -15.32 -5.74 26.97
N VAL A 391 -14.21 -5.75 26.23
CA VAL A 391 -13.21 -6.83 26.30
C VAL A 391 -12.41 -6.73 27.59
N THR A 392 -11.99 -5.51 27.97
CA THR A 392 -11.22 -5.26 29.19
C THR A 392 -12.06 -5.42 30.47
N SER A 393 -13.38 -5.25 30.42
CA SER A 393 -14.26 -5.48 31.56
C SER A 393 -14.67 -6.95 31.77
N ALA A 394 -14.44 -7.80 30.76
CA ALA A 394 -14.77 -9.23 30.80
C ALA A 394 -13.54 -10.14 31.04
N ALA A 395 -12.33 -9.55 31.06
CA ALA A 395 -11.06 -10.22 31.38
C ALA A 395 -10.64 -9.92 32.82
#